data_93146c9351cc3df9d64652412207bfc7
#
_entry.id   93146c9351cc3df9d64652412207bfc7
#
_cell.length_a   1.000
_cell.length_b   1.000
_cell.length_c   1.000
_cell.angle_alpha   90.00
_cell.angle_beta   90.00
_cell.angle_gamma   90.00
#
_symmetry.space_group_name_H-M   'P 1'
#
loop_
_entity.id
_entity.type
_entity.pdbx_description
1 polymer ?
#
loop_
_entity_poly.entity_id
_entity_poly.type
_entity_poly.pdbx_seq_one_letter_code
_entity_poly.pdbx_strand_id
1 'polypeptide(L)'
;MDFPLTGLMSYVFDEETNEWDRGLAKIYDYLSQDIVYANPMNLLVFLDNHDTSRFYKTKPSSDLNRYKQALAFLLTVRGIPQIYYGTEILMAGDKANGDGVLRNDFPGGWKGDKINAFIPTGRDSLQTEAFTYMQKLLRWRAGNEVVAKGSYKHFIPRNGVYVYERRLGNRSIVVLLNGTDEKKMLDLAPYREVLPASSANELLSGKSIRLDSSLFLSARDVMILEF
;
A
#
# COMPACT_ATOMS: atom_id res chain seq x y z
N MET A 1 16.19 8.55 -1.50
CA MET A 1 14.96 8.40 -0.70
C MET A 1 13.89 9.32 -1.29
N ASP A 2 12.67 8.81 -1.44
CA ASP A 2 11.55 9.52 -2.04
C ASP A 2 10.69 10.20 -0.95
N PHE A 3 11.25 11.22 -0.31
CA PHE A 3 10.54 12.00 0.72
C PHE A 3 9.27 12.69 0.21
N PRO A 4 9.22 13.22 -1.04
CA PRO A 4 7.98 13.80 -1.55
C PRO A 4 6.84 12.78 -1.63
N LEU A 5 7.10 11.56 -2.13
CA LEU A 5 6.09 10.50 -2.14
C LEU A 5 5.68 10.09 -0.71
N THR A 6 6.64 9.98 0.22
CA THR A 6 6.35 9.71 1.63
C THR A 6 5.48 10.80 2.25
N GLY A 7 5.77 12.08 1.96
CA GLY A 7 4.95 13.20 2.39
C GLY A 7 3.51 13.10 1.88
N LEU A 8 3.33 12.75 0.62
CA LEU A 8 1.99 12.51 0.05
C LEU A 8 1.30 11.32 0.74
N MET A 9 1.97 10.17 0.82
CA MET A 9 1.40 8.96 1.44
C MET A 9 0.96 9.18 2.89
N SER A 10 1.57 10.12 3.60
CA SER A 10 1.24 10.39 5.01
C SER A 10 -0.21 10.89 5.22
N TYR A 11 -0.92 11.32 4.17
CA TYR A 11 -2.28 11.85 4.28
C TYR A 11 -3.23 11.46 3.15
N VAL A 12 -2.75 11.12 1.95
CA VAL A 12 -3.64 10.86 0.80
C VAL A 12 -4.59 9.69 1.00
N PHE A 13 -4.20 8.70 1.81
CA PHE A 13 -5.07 7.57 2.15
C PHE A 13 -6.17 7.95 3.16
N ASP A 14 -6.05 9.10 3.82
CA ASP A 14 -7.08 9.66 4.70
C ASP A 14 -8.11 10.49 3.93
N GLU A 15 -7.76 10.95 2.74
CA GLU A 15 -8.63 11.72 1.86
C GLU A 15 -9.51 10.81 1.00
N GLU A 16 -10.68 11.33 0.61
CA GLU A 16 -11.49 10.72 -0.45
C GLU A 16 -10.94 11.08 -1.83
N THR A 17 -10.83 10.09 -2.71
CA THR A 17 -10.47 10.29 -4.13
C THR A 17 -11.73 10.57 -4.94
N ASN A 18 -12.36 11.70 -4.69
CA ASN A 18 -13.60 12.13 -5.34
C ASN A 18 -13.40 13.31 -6.29
N GLU A 19 -12.23 13.94 -6.27
CA GLU A 19 -11.83 15.07 -7.11
C GLU A 19 -10.44 14.83 -7.69
N TRP A 20 -10.09 15.59 -8.73
CA TRP A 20 -8.83 15.44 -9.46
C TRP A 20 -7.58 15.78 -8.64
N ASP A 21 -7.72 16.59 -7.60
CA ASP A 21 -6.64 17.07 -6.72
C ASP A 21 -6.69 16.49 -5.30
N ARG A 22 -7.40 15.37 -5.09
CA ARG A 22 -7.57 14.75 -3.77
C ARG A 22 -7.22 13.26 -3.76
N GLY A 23 -6.78 12.81 -2.59
CA GLY A 23 -6.51 11.40 -2.33
C GLY A 23 -5.52 10.80 -3.33
N LEU A 24 -5.86 9.64 -3.88
CA LEU A 24 -5.00 8.90 -4.81
C LEU A 24 -4.72 9.64 -6.14
N ALA A 25 -5.50 10.67 -6.49
CA ALA A 25 -5.21 11.51 -7.66
C ALA A 25 -3.88 12.26 -7.48
N LYS A 26 -3.55 12.71 -6.26
CA LYS A 26 -2.25 13.33 -5.97
C LYS A 26 -1.07 12.36 -6.16
N ILE A 27 -1.27 11.08 -5.82
CA ILE A 27 -0.25 10.04 -6.09
C ILE A 27 -0.06 9.87 -7.60
N TYR A 28 -1.16 9.81 -8.36
CA TYR A 28 -1.09 9.73 -9.81
C TYR A 28 -0.30 10.91 -10.39
N ASP A 29 -0.62 12.14 -10.01
CA ASP A 29 0.06 13.34 -10.48
C ASP A 29 1.55 13.34 -10.14
N TYR A 30 1.90 12.98 -8.92
CA TYR A 30 3.29 12.87 -8.50
C TYR A 30 4.06 11.82 -9.32
N LEU A 31 3.52 10.62 -9.46
CA LEU A 31 4.19 9.54 -10.21
C LEU A 31 4.25 9.81 -11.72
N SER A 32 3.35 10.64 -12.26
CA SER A 32 3.40 11.08 -13.65
C SER A 32 4.65 11.93 -13.94
N GLN A 33 5.31 12.46 -12.90
CA GLN A 33 6.54 13.23 -12.99
C GLN A 33 7.81 12.37 -12.87
N ASP A 34 7.71 11.06 -12.85
CA ASP A 34 8.87 10.14 -12.71
C ASP A 34 9.92 10.33 -13.82
N ILE A 35 9.56 10.97 -14.93
CA ILE A 35 10.49 11.36 -16.00
C ILE A 35 11.65 12.25 -15.52
N VAL A 36 11.52 12.95 -14.39
CA VAL A 36 12.59 13.80 -13.84
C VAL A 36 13.71 12.97 -13.20
N TYR A 37 13.47 11.70 -12.91
CA TYR A 37 14.46 10.79 -12.31
C TYR A 37 15.16 9.96 -13.38
N ALA A 38 16.47 9.83 -13.26
CA ALA A 38 17.24 8.97 -14.17
C ALA A 38 16.77 7.50 -14.14
N ASN A 39 16.39 7.02 -12.94
CA ASN A 39 15.77 5.70 -12.76
C ASN A 39 14.87 5.71 -11.52
N PRO A 40 13.56 5.91 -11.66
CA PRO A 40 12.64 5.93 -10.53
C PRO A 40 12.54 4.59 -9.80
N MET A 41 12.93 3.47 -10.45
CA MET A 41 12.96 2.14 -9.81
C MET A 41 14.04 2.03 -8.71
N ASN A 42 15.02 2.93 -8.69
CA ASN A 42 16.08 2.97 -7.68
C ASN A 42 15.75 3.91 -6.51
N LEU A 43 14.61 4.56 -6.51
CA LEU A 43 14.19 5.39 -5.38
C LEU A 43 13.78 4.51 -4.21
N LEU A 44 14.28 4.82 -3.02
CA LEU A 44 13.85 4.18 -1.78
C LEU A 44 12.54 4.84 -1.34
N VAL A 45 11.47 4.05 -1.27
CA VAL A 45 10.11 4.48 -0.89
C VAL A 45 9.75 3.93 0.48
N PHE A 46 9.03 4.70 1.30
CA PHE A 46 8.68 4.33 2.67
C PHE A 46 7.43 5.07 3.15
N LEU A 47 6.69 4.46 4.08
CA LEU A 47 5.53 5.12 4.73
C LEU A 47 5.98 6.02 5.87
N ASP A 48 6.92 5.53 6.66
CA ASP A 48 7.50 6.21 7.82
C ASP A 48 8.96 5.80 8.03
N ASN A 49 9.66 6.54 8.87
CA ASN A 49 11.02 6.23 9.33
C ASN A 49 11.29 6.85 10.71
N HIS A 50 12.54 6.82 11.16
CA HIS A 50 12.95 7.37 12.46
C HIS A 50 12.89 8.91 12.56
N ASP A 51 12.68 9.63 11.46
CA ASP A 51 12.63 11.09 11.39
C ASP A 51 11.24 11.64 11.03
N THR A 52 10.29 10.78 10.67
CA THR A 52 8.91 11.16 10.34
C THR A 52 7.94 10.62 11.38
N SER A 53 6.76 11.22 11.50
CA SER A 53 5.66 10.61 12.26
C SER A 53 5.40 9.20 11.76
N ARG A 54 5.04 8.28 12.66
CA ARG A 54 4.61 6.94 12.29
C ARG A 54 3.37 7.02 11.40
N PHE A 55 3.30 6.12 10.41
CA PHE A 55 2.18 6.12 9.46
C PHE A 55 0.85 5.83 10.16
N TYR A 56 0.83 4.79 11.00
CA TYR A 56 -0.35 4.50 11.81
C TYR A 56 -0.50 5.53 12.92
N LYS A 57 -1.53 6.37 12.81
CA LYS A 57 -1.82 7.45 13.74
C LYS A 57 -3.12 7.15 14.48
N THR A 58 -3.36 7.91 15.56
CA THR A 58 -4.61 7.83 16.30
C THR A 58 -5.80 8.52 15.61
N LYS A 59 -5.62 9.04 14.40
CA LYS A 59 -6.64 9.72 13.59
C LYS A 59 -6.51 9.30 12.14
N PRO A 60 -7.45 9.71 11.30
CA PRO A 60 -8.14 8.86 10.31
C PRO A 60 -7.35 7.65 9.82
N SER A 61 -6.02 7.77 9.72
CA SER A 61 -5.12 6.67 9.39
C SER A 61 -5.04 5.54 10.42
N SER A 62 -5.75 5.64 11.54
CA SER A 62 -6.01 4.52 12.44
C SER A 62 -7.01 3.51 11.89
N ASP A 63 -7.66 3.81 10.75
CA ASP A 63 -8.43 2.81 10.02
C ASP A 63 -7.50 1.78 9.40
N LEU A 64 -7.68 0.52 9.77
CA LEU A 64 -6.86 -0.59 9.29
C LEU A 64 -6.97 -0.79 7.78
N ASN A 65 -8.11 -0.45 7.16
CA ASN A 65 -8.25 -0.55 5.71
C ASN A 65 -7.37 0.47 4.98
N ARG A 66 -7.27 1.69 5.50
CA ARG A 66 -6.36 2.73 4.97
C ARG A 66 -4.90 2.32 5.15
N TYR A 67 -4.55 1.76 6.29
CA TYR A 67 -3.22 1.18 6.51
C TYR A 67 -2.91 0.06 5.51
N LYS A 68 -3.85 -0.85 5.29
CA LYS A 68 -3.71 -1.94 4.30
C LYS A 68 -3.52 -1.42 2.89
N GLN A 69 -4.28 -0.39 2.49
CA GLN A 69 -4.11 0.26 1.19
C GLN A 69 -2.71 0.87 1.03
N ALA A 70 -2.27 1.64 2.02
CA ALA A 70 -0.95 2.28 1.99
C ALA A 70 0.18 1.26 1.93
N LEU A 71 0.07 0.17 2.71
CA LEU A 71 1.06 -0.90 2.71
C LEU A 71 1.08 -1.68 1.40
N ALA A 72 -0.10 -2.01 0.84
CA ALA A 72 -0.18 -2.66 -0.46
C ALA A 72 0.41 -1.77 -1.56
N PHE A 73 0.10 -0.47 -1.54
CA PHE A 73 0.68 0.50 -2.46
C PHE A 73 2.21 0.55 -2.31
N LEU A 74 2.74 0.73 -1.09
CA LEU A 74 4.19 0.75 -0.82
C LEU A 74 4.89 -0.48 -1.39
N LEU A 75 4.29 -1.67 -1.22
CA LEU A 75 4.91 -2.93 -1.61
C LEU A 75 4.71 -3.29 -3.10
N THR A 76 3.93 -2.51 -3.84
CA THR A 76 3.66 -2.78 -5.26
C THR A 76 4.01 -1.63 -6.19
N VAL A 77 4.11 -0.39 -5.69
CA VAL A 77 4.56 0.78 -6.47
C VAL A 77 6.00 0.60 -6.96
N ARG A 78 6.45 1.46 -7.86
CA ARG A 78 7.84 1.51 -8.30
C ARG A 78 8.79 1.87 -7.15
N GLY A 79 10.05 1.47 -7.26
CA GLY A 79 11.10 1.75 -6.27
C GLY A 79 11.38 0.59 -5.31
N ILE A 80 12.20 0.86 -4.32
CA ILE A 80 12.67 -0.10 -3.32
C ILE A 80 11.96 0.21 -2.00
N PRO A 81 11.03 -0.63 -1.52
CA PRO A 81 10.31 -0.35 -0.28
C PRO A 81 11.20 -0.52 0.94
N GLN A 82 11.14 0.45 1.84
CA GLN A 82 11.72 0.39 3.18
C GLN A 82 10.59 0.29 4.20
N ILE A 83 10.68 -0.68 5.09
CA ILE A 83 9.79 -0.86 6.23
C ILE A 83 10.53 -0.44 7.50
N TYR A 84 9.94 0.47 8.26
CA TYR A 84 10.45 0.82 9.57
C TYR A 84 9.90 -0.15 10.62
N TYR A 85 10.72 -0.57 11.58
CA TYR A 85 10.31 -1.53 12.60
C TYR A 85 9.09 -1.03 13.39
N GLY A 86 8.22 -1.94 13.75
CA GLY A 86 6.99 -1.63 14.50
C GLY A 86 5.81 -1.20 13.62
N THR A 87 6.03 -0.87 12.33
CA THR A 87 4.94 -0.62 11.38
C THR A 87 4.04 -1.86 11.25
N GLU A 88 4.63 -3.05 11.32
CA GLU A 88 3.92 -4.35 11.24
C GLU A 88 2.99 -4.63 12.43
N ILE A 89 3.17 -3.94 13.55
CA ILE A 89 2.34 -4.06 14.76
C ILE A 89 1.66 -2.72 15.12
N LEU A 90 1.55 -1.83 14.15
CA LEU A 90 0.84 -0.55 14.29
C LEU A 90 1.42 0.37 15.38
N MET A 91 2.76 0.37 15.57
CA MET A 91 3.39 1.33 16.46
C MET A 91 3.10 2.75 15.98
N ALA A 92 2.60 3.57 16.91
CA ALA A 92 2.25 4.97 16.65
C ALA A 92 3.30 5.93 17.23
N GLY A 93 3.35 7.14 16.69
CA GLY A 93 4.19 8.22 17.19
C GLY A 93 4.07 9.45 16.31
N ASP A 94 3.95 10.62 16.94
CA ASP A 94 3.88 11.89 16.23
C ASP A 94 5.19 12.67 16.42
N LYS A 95 5.78 13.14 15.33
CA LYS A 95 6.99 13.96 15.30
C LYS A 95 6.87 15.23 16.17
N ALA A 96 5.66 15.78 16.27
CA ALA A 96 5.42 16.95 17.12
C ALA A 96 5.73 16.70 18.60
N ASN A 97 5.73 15.43 19.04
CA ASN A 97 6.06 15.03 20.41
C ASN A 97 7.56 14.67 20.58
N GLY A 98 8.39 14.97 19.58
CA GLY A 98 9.83 14.73 19.59
C GLY A 98 10.23 13.37 19.00
N ASP A 99 11.54 13.23 18.73
CA ASP A 99 12.08 12.05 18.06
C ASP A 99 12.00 10.77 18.92
N GLY A 100 12.05 10.91 20.23
CA GLY A 100 12.02 9.77 21.15
C GLY A 100 10.77 8.91 20.99
N VAL A 101 9.60 9.53 20.76
CA VAL A 101 8.34 8.78 20.57
C VAL A 101 8.29 8.01 19.26
N LEU A 102 9.08 8.41 18.26
CA LEU A 102 9.16 7.71 16.98
C LEU A 102 10.05 6.48 17.08
N ARG A 103 10.97 6.48 18.04
CA ARG A 103 12.06 5.51 18.22
C ARG A 103 11.88 4.66 19.47
N ASN A 104 10.64 4.55 19.96
CA ASN A 104 10.30 3.67 21.08
C ASN A 104 10.75 2.24 20.80
N ASP A 105 11.18 1.53 21.84
CA ASP A 105 11.56 0.13 21.76
C ASP A 105 10.40 -0.74 21.24
N PHE A 106 10.76 -1.76 20.47
CA PHE A 106 9.77 -2.77 20.05
C PHE A 106 9.32 -3.58 21.28
N PRO A 107 8.02 -3.71 21.53
CA PRO A 107 7.52 -4.40 22.72
C PRO A 107 7.98 -5.84 22.79
N GLY A 108 8.65 -6.24 23.88
CA GLY A 108 9.15 -7.60 24.11
C GLY A 108 10.65 -7.77 23.84
N GLY A 109 11.38 -6.69 23.54
CA GLY A 109 12.82 -6.73 23.31
C GLY A 109 13.66 -6.74 24.58
N TRP A 110 13.09 -6.34 25.73
CA TRP A 110 13.83 -6.10 26.97
C TRP A 110 13.31 -6.89 28.16
N LYS A 111 14.23 -7.18 29.10
CA LYS A 111 13.86 -7.80 30.38
C LYS A 111 12.95 -6.85 31.15
N GLY A 112 11.74 -7.32 31.47
CA GLY A 112 10.72 -6.55 32.20
C GLY A 112 9.60 -6.01 31.33
N ASP A 113 9.68 -6.17 30.00
CA ASP A 113 8.57 -5.86 29.12
C ASP A 113 7.34 -6.69 29.51
N LYS A 114 6.21 -6.01 29.70
CA LYS A 114 4.93 -6.65 30.05
C LYS A 114 4.27 -7.35 28.85
N ILE A 115 4.63 -6.94 27.65
CA ILE A 115 4.07 -7.43 26.40
C ILE A 115 5.24 -7.85 25.50
N ASN A 116 5.08 -8.96 24.79
CA ASN A 116 6.04 -9.43 23.81
C ASN A 116 5.36 -9.58 22.44
N ALA A 117 5.46 -8.56 21.60
CA ALA A 117 4.85 -8.56 20.28
C ALA A 117 5.60 -9.42 19.23
N PHE A 118 6.76 -10.00 19.57
CA PHE A 118 7.44 -10.99 18.72
C PHE A 118 6.65 -12.29 18.62
N ILE A 119 5.83 -12.60 19.63
CA ILE A 119 5.00 -13.81 19.66
C ILE A 119 3.51 -13.46 19.42
N PRO A 120 2.72 -14.38 18.81
CA PRO A 120 1.31 -14.11 18.51
C PRO A 120 0.47 -13.69 19.72
N THR A 121 0.70 -14.30 20.87
CA THR A 121 -0.05 -14.04 22.12
C THR A 121 0.23 -12.68 22.74
N GLY A 122 1.27 -11.98 22.32
CA GLY A 122 1.61 -10.64 22.77
C GLY A 122 1.06 -9.52 21.88
N ARG A 123 0.33 -9.87 20.84
CA ARG A 123 -0.32 -8.93 19.91
C ARG A 123 -1.84 -8.94 20.13
N ASP A 124 -2.46 -7.77 20.12
CA ASP A 124 -3.92 -7.68 20.08
C ASP A 124 -4.47 -8.11 18.70
N SER A 125 -5.79 -8.05 18.53
CA SER A 125 -6.44 -8.47 17.28
C SER A 125 -6.06 -7.61 16.09
N LEU A 126 -5.99 -6.27 16.26
CA LEU A 126 -5.62 -5.35 15.18
C LEU A 126 -4.15 -5.51 14.79
N GLN A 127 -3.27 -5.62 15.78
CA GLN A 127 -1.84 -5.88 15.56
C GLN A 127 -1.61 -7.22 14.85
N THR A 128 -2.36 -8.25 15.23
CA THR A 128 -2.28 -9.58 14.60
C THR A 128 -2.74 -9.52 13.14
N GLU A 129 -3.81 -8.79 12.87
CA GLU A 129 -4.32 -8.60 11.51
C GLU A 129 -3.34 -7.82 10.63
N ALA A 130 -2.80 -6.71 11.12
CA ALA A 130 -1.78 -5.91 10.44
C ALA A 130 -0.53 -6.72 10.15
N PHE A 131 -0.02 -7.44 11.15
CA PHE A 131 1.15 -8.30 11.03
C PHE A 131 0.95 -9.39 9.97
N THR A 132 -0.18 -10.08 10.02
CA THR A 132 -0.49 -11.17 9.09
C THR A 132 -0.62 -10.64 7.65
N TYR A 133 -1.26 -9.49 7.49
CA TYR A 133 -1.39 -8.83 6.20
C TYR A 133 -0.02 -8.44 5.62
N MET A 134 0.82 -7.76 6.41
CA MET A 134 2.17 -7.39 5.99
C MET A 134 3.03 -8.62 5.68
N GLN A 135 2.99 -9.65 6.53
CA GLN A 135 3.73 -10.89 6.34
C GLN A 135 3.36 -11.57 5.01
N LYS A 136 2.06 -11.62 4.67
CA LYS A 136 1.58 -12.17 3.41
C LYS A 136 2.15 -11.42 2.22
N LEU A 137 2.06 -10.09 2.22
CA LEU A 137 2.57 -9.25 1.13
C LEU A 137 4.09 -9.34 1.00
N LEU A 138 4.83 -9.32 2.10
CA LEU A 138 6.29 -9.40 2.08
C LEU A 138 6.79 -10.75 1.57
N ARG A 139 6.18 -11.86 2.01
CA ARG A 139 6.52 -13.21 1.52
C ARG A 139 6.25 -13.35 0.03
N TRP A 140 5.10 -12.86 -0.43
CA TRP A 140 4.78 -12.83 -1.84
C TRP A 140 5.77 -11.97 -2.64
N ARG A 141 6.07 -10.76 -2.17
CA ARG A 141 7.00 -9.85 -2.83
C ARG A 141 8.42 -10.43 -2.93
N ALA A 142 8.89 -11.11 -1.89
CA ALA A 142 10.24 -11.69 -1.84
C ALA A 142 10.49 -12.70 -2.98
N GLY A 143 9.45 -13.39 -3.46
CA GLY A 143 9.52 -14.32 -4.59
C GLY A 143 9.05 -13.75 -5.93
N ASN A 144 8.63 -12.47 -5.98
CA ASN A 144 7.97 -11.91 -7.14
C ASN A 144 8.83 -10.86 -7.87
N GLU A 145 9.48 -11.28 -8.96
CA GLU A 145 10.31 -10.39 -9.77
C GLU A 145 9.52 -9.28 -10.49
N VAL A 146 8.23 -9.48 -10.74
CA VAL A 146 7.38 -8.48 -11.41
C VAL A 146 7.35 -7.19 -10.60
N VAL A 147 7.12 -7.27 -9.28
CA VAL A 147 7.13 -6.08 -8.42
C VAL A 147 8.53 -5.52 -8.17
N ALA A 148 9.57 -6.35 -8.27
CA ALA A 148 10.94 -5.92 -8.04
C ALA A 148 11.57 -5.23 -9.26
N LYS A 149 11.31 -5.74 -10.47
CA LYS A 149 12.01 -5.36 -11.71
C LYS A 149 11.08 -4.88 -12.83
N GLY A 150 9.76 -5.13 -12.72
CA GLY A 150 8.79 -4.83 -13.76
C GLY A 150 8.62 -3.34 -14.03
N SER A 151 8.24 -3.00 -15.24
CA SER A 151 7.81 -1.64 -15.60
C SER A 151 6.63 -1.20 -14.73
N TYR A 152 6.37 0.10 -14.71
CA TYR A 152 5.24 0.69 -14.02
C TYR A 152 4.37 1.46 -15.02
N LYS A 153 3.09 1.14 -15.09
CA LYS A 153 2.09 1.83 -15.89
C LYS A 153 0.88 2.11 -15.03
N HIS A 154 0.35 3.31 -15.09
CA HIS A 154 -0.78 3.70 -14.24
C HIS A 154 -1.81 4.53 -15.02
N PHE A 155 -3.02 4.60 -14.48
CA PHE A 155 -4.16 5.27 -15.09
C PHE A 155 -4.67 6.38 -14.19
N ILE A 156 -5.17 7.47 -14.78
CA ILE A 156 -5.85 8.52 -14.02
C ILE A 156 -6.97 7.87 -13.19
N PRO A 157 -7.07 8.15 -11.88
CA PRO A 157 -8.16 7.64 -11.06
C PRO A 157 -9.53 8.00 -11.63
N ARG A 158 -10.43 7.01 -11.71
CA ARG A 158 -11.80 7.20 -12.19
C ARG A 158 -12.77 6.71 -11.14
N ASN A 159 -13.80 7.49 -10.84
CA ASN A 159 -14.80 7.18 -9.80
C ASN A 159 -14.17 6.82 -8.45
N GLY A 160 -13.06 7.47 -8.11
CA GLY A 160 -12.32 7.22 -6.88
C GLY A 160 -11.43 5.98 -6.87
N VAL A 161 -11.34 5.25 -7.99
CA VAL A 161 -10.49 4.05 -8.10
C VAL A 161 -9.23 4.36 -8.89
N TYR A 162 -8.09 4.03 -8.30
CA TYR A 162 -6.78 4.12 -8.92
C TYR A 162 -6.32 2.73 -9.37
N VAL A 163 -5.89 2.64 -10.64
CA VAL A 163 -5.43 1.39 -11.27
C VAL A 163 -4.04 1.57 -11.80
N TYR A 164 -3.16 0.59 -11.53
CA TYR A 164 -1.82 0.53 -12.10
C TYR A 164 -1.35 -0.90 -12.30
N GLU A 165 -0.40 -1.05 -13.20
CA GLU A 165 0.22 -2.31 -13.58
C GLU A 165 1.71 -2.33 -13.26
N ARG A 166 2.21 -3.49 -12.86
CA ARG A 166 3.63 -3.87 -12.93
C ARG A 166 3.75 -5.00 -13.94
N ARG A 167 4.70 -4.89 -14.88
CA ARG A 167 4.88 -5.90 -15.95
C ARG A 167 6.34 -6.28 -16.14
N LEU A 168 6.60 -7.58 -16.22
CA LEU A 168 7.92 -8.15 -16.55
C LEU A 168 7.74 -9.29 -17.58
N GLY A 169 8.08 -9.01 -18.82
CA GLY A 169 7.84 -9.94 -19.93
C GLY A 169 6.33 -10.23 -20.09
N ASN A 170 5.96 -11.49 -20.02
CA ASN A 170 4.56 -11.94 -20.14
C ASN A 170 3.80 -12.03 -18.79
N ARG A 171 4.48 -11.77 -17.69
CA ARG A 171 3.84 -11.73 -16.35
C ARG A 171 3.48 -10.31 -15.98
N SER A 172 2.29 -10.13 -15.40
CA SER A 172 1.90 -8.82 -14.88
C SER A 172 1.10 -8.93 -13.58
N ILE A 173 1.08 -7.82 -12.87
CA ILE A 173 0.25 -7.61 -11.69
C ILE A 173 -0.51 -6.32 -11.93
N VAL A 174 -1.82 -6.35 -11.71
CA VAL A 174 -2.66 -5.14 -11.74
C VAL A 174 -3.19 -4.89 -10.34
N VAL A 175 -2.98 -3.67 -9.86
CA VAL A 175 -3.44 -3.25 -8.54
C VAL A 175 -4.57 -2.23 -8.70
N LEU A 176 -5.65 -2.45 -7.97
CA LEU A 176 -6.82 -1.58 -7.92
C LEU A 176 -7.00 -1.10 -6.49
N LEU A 177 -7.08 0.21 -6.30
CA LEU A 177 -7.29 0.86 -5.01
C LEU A 177 -8.58 1.67 -5.06
N ASN A 178 -9.57 1.32 -4.24
CA ASN A 178 -10.73 2.17 -4.03
C ASN A 178 -10.42 3.23 -2.96
N GLY A 179 -10.12 4.45 -3.37
CA GLY A 179 -9.78 5.57 -2.48
C GLY A 179 -11.00 6.29 -1.90
N THR A 180 -12.16 5.61 -1.78
CA THR A 180 -13.39 6.20 -1.24
C THR A 180 -13.97 5.36 -0.10
N ASP A 181 -14.79 5.98 0.73
CA ASP A 181 -15.51 5.31 1.83
C ASP A 181 -16.80 4.61 1.35
N GLU A 182 -16.98 4.51 0.03
CA GLU A 182 -18.11 3.84 -0.60
C GLU A 182 -17.69 2.61 -1.41
N LYS A 183 -18.62 1.70 -1.60
CA LYS A 183 -18.47 0.59 -2.55
C LYS A 183 -18.49 1.14 -3.98
N LYS A 184 -17.61 0.63 -4.84
CA LYS A 184 -17.54 1.05 -6.25
C LYS A 184 -17.70 -0.12 -7.19
N MET A 185 -18.41 0.12 -8.28
CA MET A 185 -18.44 -0.76 -9.45
C MET A 185 -17.53 -0.13 -10.50
N LEU A 186 -16.40 -0.77 -10.75
CA LEU A 186 -15.43 -0.31 -11.73
C LEU A 186 -15.73 -0.90 -13.09
N ASP A 187 -15.96 -0.05 -14.10
CA ASP A 187 -15.96 -0.46 -15.51
C ASP A 187 -14.54 -0.85 -15.92
N LEU A 188 -14.37 -2.07 -16.45
CA LEU A 188 -13.08 -2.60 -16.86
C LEU A 188 -12.68 -2.25 -18.30
N ALA A 189 -13.59 -1.69 -19.10
CA ALA A 189 -13.29 -1.37 -20.49
C ALA A 189 -12.06 -0.44 -20.68
N PRO A 190 -11.85 0.61 -19.86
CA PRO A 190 -10.67 1.47 -19.97
C PRO A 190 -9.34 0.79 -19.65
N TYR A 191 -9.36 -0.38 -18.99
CA TYR A 191 -8.19 -1.08 -18.48
C TYR A 191 -7.88 -2.38 -19.22
N ARG A 192 -8.56 -2.67 -20.34
CA ARG A 192 -8.39 -3.94 -21.09
C ARG A 192 -6.98 -4.18 -21.58
N GLU A 193 -6.20 -3.17 -21.82
CA GLU A 193 -4.79 -3.31 -22.23
C GLU A 193 -3.90 -3.92 -21.13
N VAL A 194 -4.28 -3.80 -19.83
CA VAL A 194 -3.57 -4.36 -18.68
C VAL A 194 -4.30 -5.52 -18.03
N LEU A 195 -5.52 -5.83 -18.49
CA LEU A 195 -6.33 -6.97 -18.06
C LEU A 195 -6.47 -7.97 -19.23
N PRO A 196 -5.40 -8.76 -19.51
CA PRO A 196 -5.32 -9.53 -20.77
C PRO A 196 -6.20 -10.78 -20.79
N ALA A 197 -6.73 -11.22 -19.65
CA ALA A 197 -7.51 -12.45 -19.52
C ALA A 197 -8.91 -12.18 -18.96
N SER A 198 -9.79 -13.17 -19.10
CA SER A 198 -11.15 -13.14 -18.53
C SER A 198 -11.22 -13.45 -17.03
N SER A 199 -10.10 -13.84 -16.45
CA SER A 199 -9.96 -14.09 -15.01
C SER A 199 -8.52 -13.83 -14.56
N ALA A 200 -8.33 -13.57 -13.27
CA ALA A 200 -7.04 -13.39 -12.63
C ALA A 200 -7.04 -14.05 -11.25
N ASN A 201 -5.84 -14.37 -10.74
CA ASN A 201 -5.69 -14.76 -9.35
C ASN A 201 -5.61 -13.51 -8.47
N GLU A 202 -6.51 -13.39 -7.50
CA GLU A 202 -6.47 -12.29 -6.53
C GLU A 202 -5.64 -12.73 -5.33
N LEU A 203 -4.54 -11.99 -5.11
CA LEU A 203 -3.50 -12.34 -4.12
C LEU A 203 -4.04 -12.43 -2.69
N LEU A 204 -4.82 -11.42 -2.27
CA LEU A 204 -5.20 -11.26 -0.86
C LEU A 204 -6.21 -12.33 -0.41
N SER A 205 -7.18 -12.66 -1.25
CA SER A 205 -8.15 -13.72 -0.99
C SER A 205 -7.68 -15.11 -1.41
N GLY A 206 -6.71 -15.18 -2.34
CA GLY A 206 -6.26 -16.43 -2.97
C GLY A 206 -7.28 -17.02 -3.95
N LYS A 207 -8.27 -16.24 -4.39
CA LYS A 207 -9.35 -16.70 -5.27
C LYS A 207 -9.11 -16.28 -6.70
N SER A 208 -9.63 -17.07 -7.65
CA SER A 208 -9.76 -16.64 -9.04
C SER A 208 -10.95 -15.70 -9.16
N ILE A 209 -10.72 -14.52 -9.74
CA ILE A 209 -11.72 -13.47 -9.96
C ILE A 209 -12.03 -13.39 -11.46
N ARG A 210 -13.31 -13.43 -11.82
CA ARG A 210 -13.75 -13.17 -13.19
C ARG A 210 -13.68 -11.69 -13.51
N LEU A 211 -13.17 -11.39 -14.71
CA LEU A 211 -13.00 -10.03 -15.22
C LEU A 211 -13.96 -9.81 -16.41
N ASP A 212 -15.25 -9.76 -16.11
CA ASP A 212 -16.30 -9.49 -17.10
C ASP A 212 -16.26 -8.02 -17.58
N SER A 213 -17.38 -7.32 -17.64
CA SER A 213 -17.41 -5.89 -17.99
C SER A 213 -17.08 -4.97 -16.83
N SER A 214 -17.31 -5.42 -15.59
CA SER A 214 -17.13 -4.63 -14.38
C SER A 214 -16.63 -5.47 -13.21
N LEU A 215 -16.05 -4.80 -12.22
CA LEU A 215 -15.53 -5.39 -10.99
C LEU A 215 -16.02 -4.60 -9.77
N PHE A 216 -16.43 -5.31 -8.74
CA PHE A 216 -16.88 -4.73 -7.50
C PHE A 216 -15.71 -4.58 -6.51
N LEU A 217 -15.58 -3.38 -5.92
CA LEU A 217 -14.60 -3.05 -4.89
C LEU A 217 -15.33 -2.53 -3.65
N SER A 218 -15.04 -3.09 -2.48
CA SER A 218 -15.54 -2.56 -1.21
C SER A 218 -14.96 -1.18 -0.90
N ALA A 219 -15.52 -0.48 0.09
CA ALA A 219 -14.95 0.77 0.58
C ALA A 219 -13.50 0.58 1.05
N ARG A 220 -12.61 1.47 0.65
CA ARG A 220 -11.17 1.39 0.99
C ARG A 220 -10.52 0.05 0.66
N ASP A 221 -11.03 -0.65 -0.34
CA ASP A 221 -10.51 -1.94 -0.75
C ASP A 221 -9.21 -1.81 -1.56
N VAL A 222 -8.42 -2.86 -1.52
CA VAL A 222 -7.28 -3.07 -2.39
C VAL A 222 -7.36 -4.46 -2.99
N MET A 223 -7.18 -4.55 -4.29
CA MET A 223 -7.16 -5.82 -5.02
C MET A 223 -5.87 -5.92 -5.82
N ILE A 224 -5.19 -7.06 -5.73
CA ILE A 224 -3.93 -7.34 -6.44
C ILE A 224 -4.17 -8.57 -7.33
N LEU A 225 -4.24 -8.33 -8.62
CA LEU A 225 -4.54 -9.35 -9.64
C LEU A 225 -3.23 -9.80 -10.32
N GLU A 226 -3.02 -11.11 -10.40
CA GLU A 226 -1.84 -11.72 -11.05
C GLU A 226 -2.24 -12.40 -12.36
N PHE A 227 -1.40 -12.17 -13.39
CA PHE A 227 -1.53 -12.72 -14.74
C PHE A 227 -0.23 -13.38 -15.20
#